data_89d09193f1ce2683545caa278b1750b4
#
_entry.id   89d09193f1ce2683545caa278b1750b4
#
_cell.length_a   1.000
_cell.length_b   1.000
_cell.length_c   1.000
_cell.angle_alpha   90.00
_cell.angle_beta   90.00
_cell.angle_gamma   90.00
#
_symmetry.space_group_name_H-M   'P 1'
#
loop_
_entity.id
_entity.type
_entity.pdbx_description
1 polymer ?
#
loop_
_entity_poly.entity_id
_entity_poly.type
_entity_poly.pdbx_seq_one_letter_code
_entity_poly.pdbx_strand_id
1 'polypeptide(L)'
;MYKVIGEQGELYTEYQYDNEAEYEKMIVNNSEIIFGSNGIYFDIKKKIGKSREGAAIPDGYYLDLKFHEDPGLYFVEVELSDHDVYGHIGEQVLRFAISSEISKHKIKTILIDEITNDPEKSKKVKDFIAASKFNNINELLDKVIFDKEVAVIIVINESSEQLTKVLSKIKISADIIEAQTYVCNGKMIHRFTPFQDDVLDFTPVATDLDDLDTVVVPAREDGFKETFIDEKCWYQIRISAAMLNKIKYIAAYQVSPISAITHIAEVERIEKYKNTDKYILYFKDSAKPINKIKLTGQSKGKAPQAPRYTSYTKLLKADTLDDLWK
;
A
#
# COMPACT_ATOMS: atom_id res chain seq x y z
N MET A 1 -1.08 7.09 -20.33
CA MET A 1 -2.46 7.61 -20.58
C MET A 1 -3.41 6.43 -20.76
N TYR A 2 -4.42 6.28 -19.91
CA TYR A 2 -5.44 5.25 -20.01
C TYR A 2 -6.64 5.76 -20.78
N LYS A 3 -7.29 4.90 -21.56
CA LYS A 3 -8.62 5.17 -22.15
C LYS A 3 -9.65 4.42 -21.34
N VAL A 4 -10.63 5.13 -20.80
CA VAL A 4 -11.72 4.58 -20.00
C VAL A 4 -13.00 4.67 -20.83
N ILE A 5 -13.65 3.53 -21.04
CA ILE A 5 -14.87 3.42 -21.84
C ILE A 5 -15.97 2.86 -20.95
N GLY A 6 -17.10 3.55 -20.90
CA GLY A 6 -18.29 3.11 -20.20
C GLY A 6 -18.97 1.94 -20.89
N GLU A 7 -19.93 1.31 -20.21
CA GLU A 7 -20.62 0.11 -20.71
C GLU A 7 -21.37 0.33 -22.02
N GLN A 8 -21.85 1.55 -22.25
CA GLN A 8 -22.58 1.93 -23.47
C GLN A 8 -21.67 2.52 -24.56
N GLY A 9 -20.34 2.41 -24.39
CA GLY A 9 -19.35 2.89 -25.36
C GLY A 9 -18.98 4.38 -25.22
N GLU A 10 -19.47 5.09 -24.20
CA GLU A 10 -19.09 6.45 -23.93
C GLU A 10 -17.62 6.53 -23.48
N LEU A 11 -16.89 7.49 -24.05
CA LEU A 11 -15.49 7.72 -23.72
C LEU A 11 -15.38 8.71 -22.54
N TYR A 12 -14.78 8.25 -21.46
CA TYR A 12 -14.40 9.12 -20.33
C TYR A 12 -13.04 9.75 -20.60
N THR A 13 -12.96 11.06 -20.44
CA THR A 13 -11.71 11.82 -20.52
C THR A 13 -11.17 12.12 -19.13
N GLU A 14 -9.87 12.21 -19.00
CA GLU A 14 -9.24 12.57 -17.73
C GLU A 14 -9.68 13.98 -17.31
N TYR A 15 -10.09 14.10 -16.04
CA TYR A 15 -10.46 15.36 -15.43
C TYR A 15 -9.23 16.03 -14.86
N GLN A 16 -8.99 17.25 -15.29
CA GLN A 16 -7.92 18.08 -14.75
C GLN A 16 -8.47 18.91 -13.59
N TYR A 17 -7.86 18.79 -12.43
CA TYR A 17 -8.23 19.59 -11.27
C TYR A 17 -7.67 21.00 -11.39
N ASP A 18 -8.46 22.01 -11.03
CA ASP A 18 -8.05 23.39 -11.07
C ASP A 18 -6.96 23.72 -10.04
N ASN A 19 -6.95 22.99 -8.93
CA ASN A 19 -6.00 23.17 -7.84
C ASN A 19 -5.96 21.93 -6.89
N GLU A 20 -4.95 21.88 -6.05
CA GLU A 20 -4.76 20.81 -5.07
C GLU A 20 -5.91 20.68 -4.07
N ALA A 21 -6.53 21.81 -3.66
CA ALA A 21 -7.63 21.77 -2.69
C ALA A 21 -8.87 21.05 -3.24
N GLU A 22 -9.14 21.15 -4.54
CA GLU A 22 -10.21 20.41 -5.19
C GLU A 22 -9.87 18.92 -5.25
N TYR A 23 -8.63 18.59 -5.60
CA TYR A 23 -8.14 17.21 -5.66
C TYR A 23 -8.16 16.57 -4.28
N GLU A 24 -7.65 17.25 -3.27
CA GLU A 24 -7.68 16.81 -1.87
C GLU A 24 -9.09 16.51 -1.37
N LYS A 25 -10.07 17.37 -1.72
CA LYS A 25 -11.47 17.12 -1.37
C LYS A 25 -11.99 15.80 -1.95
N MET A 26 -11.58 15.44 -3.15
CA MET A 26 -11.92 14.14 -3.75
C MET A 26 -11.27 13.00 -2.95
N ILE A 27 -10.01 13.14 -2.53
CA ILE A 27 -9.31 12.14 -1.72
C ILE A 27 -10.00 11.97 -0.36
N VAL A 28 -10.31 13.05 0.34
CA VAL A 28 -11.01 13.01 1.64
C VAL A 28 -12.36 12.30 1.52
N ASN A 29 -13.16 12.65 0.51
CA ASN A 29 -14.47 12.06 0.29
C ASN A 29 -14.43 10.56 -0.03
N ASN A 30 -13.32 10.06 -0.53
CA ASN A 30 -13.12 8.65 -0.89
C ASN A 30 -12.08 7.95 -0.02
N SER A 31 -11.67 8.56 1.09
CA SER A 31 -10.55 8.11 1.92
C SER A 31 -10.70 6.68 2.42
N GLU A 32 -11.91 6.26 2.80
CA GLU A 32 -12.17 4.90 3.26
C GLU A 32 -11.90 3.85 2.17
N ILE A 33 -12.18 4.18 0.90
CA ILE A 33 -11.94 3.27 -0.22
C ILE A 33 -10.46 3.33 -0.64
N ILE A 34 -9.86 4.53 -0.64
CA ILE A 34 -8.47 4.73 -1.08
C ILE A 34 -7.48 4.10 -0.09
N PHE A 35 -7.66 4.35 1.21
CA PHE A 35 -6.74 3.88 2.26
C PHE A 35 -7.16 2.55 2.89
N GLY A 36 -8.40 2.14 2.70
CA GLY A 36 -8.98 0.93 3.27
C GLY A 36 -9.90 1.18 4.46
N SER A 37 -10.95 0.36 4.55
CA SER A 37 -11.99 0.45 5.59
C SER A 37 -11.51 0.09 6.99
N ASN A 38 -10.37 -0.61 7.10
CA ASN A 38 -9.80 -1.05 8.37
C ASN A 38 -8.93 0.01 9.07
N GLY A 39 -8.86 1.22 8.53
CA GLY A 39 -8.12 2.32 9.13
C GLY A 39 -8.98 3.56 9.34
N ILE A 40 -8.34 4.63 9.80
CA ILE A 40 -8.98 5.92 10.04
C ILE A 40 -8.16 7.00 9.35
N TYR A 41 -8.76 7.71 8.40
CA TYR A 41 -8.20 8.91 7.84
C TYR A 41 -8.60 10.13 8.68
N PHE A 42 -7.61 10.99 8.96
CA PHE A 42 -7.80 12.25 9.66
C PHE A 42 -7.46 13.40 8.72
N ASP A 43 -8.46 14.13 8.30
CA ASP A 43 -8.31 15.39 7.56
C ASP A 43 -7.96 16.51 8.54
N ILE A 44 -6.67 16.64 8.85
CA ILE A 44 -6.20 17.57 9.88
C ILE A 44 -4.94 18.29 9.41
N LYS A 45 -5.08 19.55 9.07
CA LYS A 45 -3.96 20.43 8.70
C LYS A 45 -3.45 21.20 9.91
N LYS A 46 -2.75 20.52 10.81
CA LYS A 46 -2.15 21.15 12.01
C LYS A 46 -0.62 21.15 11.92
N LYS A 47 -0.04 22.32 12.04
CA LYS A 47 1.41 22.51 12.01
C LYS A 47 2.13 21.70 13.07
N ILE A 48 3.11 20.90 12.66
CA ILE A 48 4.05 20.17 13.50
C ILE A 48 5.46 20.76 13.36
N GLY A 49 6.32 20.57 14.37
CA GLY A 49 7.66 21.16 14.39
C GLY A 49 7.71 22.63 14.79
N LYS A 50 8.92 23.19 14.84
CA LYS A 50 9.18 24.60 15.16
C LYS A 50 9.59 25.33 13.89
N SER A 51 9.14 26.59 13.74
CA SER A 51 9.37 27.40 12.53
C SER A 51 10.84 27.56 12.13
N ARG A 52 11.76 27.46 13.06
CA ARG A 52 13.21 27.55 12.80
C ARG A 52 13.88 26.23 12.42
N GLU A 53 13.18 25.11 12.61
CA GLU A 53 13.72 23.75 12.46
C GLU A 53 12.98 22.95 11.35
N GLY A 54 12.27 23.66 10.45
CA GLY A 54 11.56 23.02 9.35
C GLY A 54 10.17 22.52 9.73
N ALA A 55 9.29 23.45 10.14
CA ALA A 55 7.90 23.08 10.43
C ALA A 55 7.21 22.53 9.19
N ALA A 56 6.41 21.48 9.37
CA ALA A 56 5.57 20.88 8.34
C ALA A 56 4.09 20.88 8.73
N ILE A 57 3.22 20.82 7.74
CA ILE A 57 1.78 20.66 7.92
C ILE A 57 1.39 19.54 6.95
N PRO A 58 1.14 18.32 7.45
CA PRO A 58 0.62 17.26 6.59
C PRO A 58 -0.82 17.58 6.18
N ASP A 59 -1.24 17.12 5.01
CA ASP A 59 -2.63 17.21 4.58
C ASP A 59 -3.54 16.31 5.41
N GLY A 60 -3.00 15.21 5.92
CA GLY A 60 -3.73 14.34 6.81
C GLY A 60 -2.86 13.30 7.50
N TYR A 61 -3.53 12.45 8.26
CA TYR A 61 -2.94 11.25 8.86
C TYR A 61 -3.80 10.04 8.54
N TYR A 62 -3.18 8.90 8.33
CA TYR A 62 -3.87 7.63 8.24
C TYR A 62 -3.38 6.68 9.35
N LEU A 63 -4.29 6.31 10.24
CA LEU A 63 -4.06 5.29 11.25
C LEU A 63 -4.54 3.94 10.70
N ASP A 64 -3.59 3.10 10.34
CA ASP A 64 -3.85 1.76 9.84
C ASP A 64 -4.11 0.80 11.01
N LEU A 65 -5.30 0.26 11.07
CA LEU A 65 -5.77 -0.68 12.08
C LEU A 65 -6.00 -2.09 11.50
N LYS A 66 -5.51 -2.37 10.29
CA LYS A 66 -5.71 -3.65 9.61
C LYS A 66 -5.13 -4.83 10.38
N PHE A 67 -3.94 -4.66 10.92
CA PHE A 67 -3.26 -5.73 11.67
C PHE A 67 -3.24 -5.44 13.16
N HIS A 68 -3.94 -6.28 13.93
CA HIS A 68 -4.07 -6.12 15.40
C HIS A 68 -2.73 -6.12 16.14
N GLU A 69 -1.71 -6.78 15.59
CA GLU A 69 -0.38 -6.87 16.20
C GLU A 69 0.57 -5.78 15.74
N ASP A 70 0.31 -5.17 14.59
CA ASP A 70 1.23 -4.21 13.95
C ASP A 70 0.50 -3.01 13.31
N PRO A 71 -0.27 -2.23 14.08
CA PRO A 71 -0.91 -1.00 13.59
C PRO A 71 0.13 0.00 13.12
N GLY A 72 -0.22 0.88 12.18
CA GLY A 72 0.66 1.87 11.60
C GLY A 72 0.08 3.28 11.63
N LEU A 73 0.95 4.30 11.66
CA LEU A 73 0.56 5.69 11.45
C LEU A 73 1.34 6.26 10.27
N TYR A 74 0.62 6.86 9.35
CA TYR A 74 1.17 7.47 8.13
C TYR A 74 0.83 8.95 8.09
N PHE A 75 1.80 9.76 7.68
CA PHE A 75 1.54 11.12 7.24
C PHE A 75 1.05 11.06 5.80
N VAL A 76 0.03 11.81 5.47
CA VAL A 76 -0.52 11.85 4.11
C VAL A 76 -0.23 13.21 3.49
N GLU A 77 0.30 13.19 2.28
CA GLU A 77 0.52 14.34 1.41
C GLU A 77 -0.25 14.12 0.12
N VAL A 78 -1.00 15.11 -0.31
CA VAL A 78 -1.83 15.09 -1.51
C VAL A 78 -1.30 16.14 -2.48
N GLU A 79 -0.88 15.73 -3.67
CA GLU A 79 -0.17 16.58 -4.62
C GLU A 79 -0.67 16.37 -6.05
N LEU A 80 -0.59 17.41 -6.87
CA LEU A 80 -0.81 17.33 -8.32
C LEU A 80 0.52 17.27 -9.06
N SER A 81 0.58 16.46 -10.12
CA SER A 81 1.81 16.23 -10.89
C SER A 81 2.26 17.41 -11.77
N ASP A 82 1.51 18.52 -11.78
CA ASP A 82 1.70 19.63 -12.72
C ASP A 82 2.87 20.58 -12.38
N HIS A 83 3.49 20.42 -11.20
CA HIS A 83 4.59 21.26 -10.71
C HIS A 83 5.90 20.49 -10.57
N ASP A 84 6.97 21.16 -10.12
CA ASP A 84 8.26 20.52 -9.80
C ASP A 84 8.12 19.60 -8.57
N VAL A 85 7.35 18.56 -8.79
CA VAL A 85 6.88 17.59 -7.81
C VAL A 85 8.05 16.92 -7.08
N TYR A 86 9.17 16.75 -7.75
CA TYR A 86 10.29 15.96 -7.18
C TYR A 86 11.02 16.70 -6.08
N GLY A 87 11.28 18.00 -6.30
CA GLY A 87 11.91 18.85 -5.30
C GLY A 87 10.97 19.06 -4.11
N HIS A 88 9.71 19.37 -4.40
CA HIS A 88 8.71 19.68 -3.39
C HIS A 88 8.37 18.47 -2.50
N ILE A 89 8.00 17.33 -3.09
CA ILE A 89 7.67 16.11 -2.31
C ILE A 89 8.89 15.61 -1.53
N GLY A 90 10.08 15.60 -2.14
CA GLY A 90 11.30 15.19 -1.43
C GLY A 90 11.59 16.05 -0.21
N GLU A 91 11.42 17.36 -0.32
CA GLU A 91 11.56 18.30 0.79
C GLU A 91 10.47 18.09 1.87
N GLN A 92 9.21 17.90 1.48
CA GLN A 92 8.11 17.64 2.40
C GLN A 92 8.33 16.36 3.21
N VAL A 93 8.69 15.27 2.56
CA VAL A 93 8.98 13.99 3.23
C VAL A 93 10.11 14.15 4.27
N LEU A 94 11.17 14.88 3.93
CA LEU A 94 12.26 15.16 4.88
C LEU A 94 11.79 16.06 6.03
N ARG A 95 10.97 17.08 5.76
CA ARG A 95 10.38 17.94 6.78
C ARG A 95 9.48 17.16 7.73
N PHE A 96 8.68 16.19 7.23
CA PHE A 96 7.86 15.33 8.10
C PHE A 96 8.72 14.52 9.04
N ALA A 97 9.81 13.90 8.57
CA ALA A 97 10.71 13.16 9.44
C ALA A 97 11.27 13.99 10.56
N ILE A 98 11.81 15.18 10.24
CA ILE A 98 12.39 16.08 11.25
C ILE A 98 11.32 16.60 12.21
N SER A 99 10.18 17.05 11.67
CA SER A 99 9.12 17.67 12.48
C SER A 99 8.40 16.65 13.35
N SER A 100 8.23 15.42 12.90
CA SER A 100 7.56 14.35 13.66
C SER A 100 8.35 13.99 14.91
N GLU A 101 9.67 13.83 14.81
CA GLU A 101 10.52 13.49 15.97
C GLU A 101 10.38 14.52 17.10
N ILE A 102 10.29 15.81 16.75
CA ILE A 102 10.16 16.91 17.71
C ILE A 102 8.71 17.02 18.23
N SER A 103 7.74 16.49 17.52
CA SER A 103 6.31 16.74 17.76
C SER A 103 5.50 15.51 18.16
N LYS A 104 6.13 14.38 18.49
CA LYS A 104 5.46 13.11 18.83
C LYS A 104 4.31 13.30 19.83
N HIS A 105 4.55 14.01 20.93
CA HIS A 105 3.51 14.29 21.94
C HIS A 105 2.37 15.16 21.40
N LYS A 106 2.68 16.15 20.57
CA LYS A 106 1.67 17.00 19.96
C LYS A 106 0.78 16.21 18.98
N ILE A 107 1.40 15.38 18.16
CA ILE A 107 0.68 14.48 17.23
C ILE A 107 -0.25 13.56 18.01
N LYS A 108 0.26 12.94 19.10
CA LYS A 108 -0.56 12.09 19.97
C LYS A 108 -1.78 12.84 20.52
N THR A 109 -1.59 14.05 21.02
CA THR A 109 -2.69 14.87 21.55
C THR A 109 -3.73 15.16 20.46
N ILE A 110 -3.29 15.59 19.29
CA ILE A 110 -4.17 15.86 18.14
C ILE A 110 -5.03 14.63 17.80
N LEU A 111 -4.41 13.46 17.68
CA LEU A 111 -5.12 12.22 17.32
C LEU A 111 -6.07 11.77 18.43
N ILE A 112 -5.70 11.91 19.71
CA ILE A 112 -6.60 11.62 20.83
C ILE A 112 -7.85 12.50 20.76
N ASP A 113 -7.67 13.81 20.58
CA ASP A 113 -8.76 14.77 20.51
C ASP A 113 -9.72 14.42 19.37
N GLU A 114 -9.20 14.13 18.19
CA GLU A 114 -10.00 13.78 17.01
C GLU A 114 -10.74 12.44 17.17
N ILE A 115 -10.09 11.45 17.76
CA ILE A 115 -10.73 10.14 18.00
C ILE A 115 -11.80 10.27 19.09
N THR A 116 -11.54 11.07 20.12
CA THR A 116 -12.47 11.20 21.26
C THR A 116 -13.72 12.01 20.89
N ASN A 117 -13.54 13.04 20.04
CA ASN A 117 -14.63 13.93 19.63
C ASN A 117 -15.49 13.36 18.49
N ASP A 118 -15.07 12.28 17.84
CA ASP A 118 -15.78 11.63 16.75
C ASP A 118 -16.28 10.23 17.20
N PRO A 119 -17.60 10.01 17.31
CA PRO A 119 -18.16 8.75 17.79
C PRO A 119 -17.81 7.55 16.90
N GLU A 120 -17.70 7.73 15.58
CA GLU A 120 -17.39 6.64 14.64
C GLU A 120 -15.92 6.24 14.76
N LYS A 121 -15.01 7.22 14.79
CA LYS A 121 -13.58 6.99 15.01
C LYS A 121 -13.33 6.35 16.37
N SER A 122 -14.02 6.86 17.42
CA SER A 122 -13.94 6.31 18.78
C SER A 122 -14.38 4.85 18.83
N LYS A 123 -15.48 4.52 18.16
CA LYS A 123 -15.98 3.15 18.07
C LYS A 123 -14.96 2.24 17.36
N LYS A 124 -14.46 2.66 16.19
CA LYS A 124 -13.48 1.89 15.40
C LYS A 124 -12.21 1.58 16.19
N VAL A 125 -11.68 2.57 16.94
CA VAL A 125 -10.52 2.36 17.81
C VAL A 125 -10.84 1.44 18.98
N LYS A 126 -12.01 1.54 19.61
CA LYS A 126 -12.43 0.64 20.70
C LYS A 126 -12.57 -0.79 20.22
N ASP A 127 -13.19 -1.00 19.06
CA ASP A 127 -13.37 -2.33 18.46
C ASP A 127 -12.00 -2.94 18.14
N PHE A 128 -11.06 -2.16 17.60
CA PHE A 128 -9.68 -2.60 17.37
C PHE A 128 -8.97 -2.98 18.67
N ILE A 129 -9.03 -2.15 19.69
CA ILE A 129 -8.40 -2.41 21.01
C ILE A 129 -8.96 -3.69 21.61
N ALA A 130 -10.28 -3.90 21.56
CA ALA A 130 -10.91 -5.11 22.08
C ALA A 130 -10.46 -6.40 21.41
N ALA A 131 -10.05 -6.33 20.13
CA ALA A 131 -9.54 -7.47 19.34
C ALA A 131 -8.01 -7.59 19.32
N SER A 132 -7.30 -6.67 19.97
CA SER A 132 -5.83 -6.57 19.96
C SER A 132 -5.24 -6.79 21.35
N LYS A 133 -3.91 -6.66 21.46
CA LYS A 133 -3.19 -6.71 22.74
C LYS A 133 -3.10 -5.38 23.49
N PHE A 134 -3.61 -4.30 22.91
CA PHE A 134 -3.56 -2.97 23.52
C PHE A 134 -4.65 -2.80 24.59
N ASN A 135 -4.30 -2.18 25.70
CA ASN A 135 -5.26 -1.98 26.81
C ASN A 135 -6.12 -0.71 26.62
N ASN A 136 -5.59 0.28 25.89
CA ASN A 136 -6.27 1.56 25.69
C ASN A 136 -5.67 2.33 24.50
N ILE A 137 -6.35 3.43 24.12
CA ILE A 137 -5.92 4.32 23.04
C ILE A 137 -4.52 4.91 23.22
N ASN A 138 -4.11 5.19 24.47
CA ASN A 138 -2.80 5.75 24.72
C ASN A 138 -1.68 4.78 24.36
N GLU A 139 -1.85 3.51 24.73
CA GLU A 139 -0.89 2.45 24.41
C GLU A 139 -0.82 2.20 22.90
N LEU A 140 -1.97 2.19 22.21
CA LEU A 140 -2.02 2.09 20.75
C LEU A 140 -1.25 3.23 20.09
N LEU A 141 -1.54 4.48 20.47
CA LEU A 141 -0.88 5.65 19.88
C LEU A 141 0.59 5.76 20.28
N ASP A 142 0.97 5.34 21.48
CA ASP A 142 2.38 5.25 21.86
C ASP A 142 3.12 4.28 20.93
N LYS A 143 2.54 3.12 20.67
CA LYS A 143 3.12 2.13 19.77
C LYS A 143 3.39 2.68 18.36
N VAL A 144 2.42 3.37 17.77
CA VAL A 144 2.54 3.83 16.38
C VAL A 144 3.33 5.13 16.24
N ILE A 145 3.46 5.94 17.30
CA ILE A 145 4.13 7.24 17.25
C ILE A 145 5.56 7.20 17.81
N PHE A 146 5.78 6.45 18.91
CA PHE A 146 7.07 6.48 19.59
C PHE A 146 7.96 5.26 19.26
N ASP A 147 7.35 4.11 19.03
CA ASP A 147 8.09 2.86 18.76
C ASP A 147 8.34 2.63 17.26
N LYS A 148 7.65 3.37 16.40
CA LYS A 148 7.82 3.26 14.93
C LYS A 148 8.42 4.52 14.34
N GLU A 149 9.12 4.34 13.22
CA GLU A 149 9.59 5.45 12.41
C GLU A 149 8.44 6.03 11.58
N VAL A 150 8.62 7.28 11.17
CA VAL A 150 7.67 7.99 10.31
C VAL A 150 7.53 7.28 8.98
N ALA A 151 6.31 7.05 8.57
CA ALA A 151 5.96 6.61 7.24
C ALA A 151 5.05 7.65 6.56
N VAL A 152 5.19 7.80 5.25
CA VAL A 152 4.47 8.80 4.46
C VAL A 152 3.71 8.11 3.34
N ILE A 153 2.49 8.54 3.09
CA ILE A 153 1.71 8.19 1.89
C ILE A 153 1.61 9.45 1.04
N ILE A 154 2.05 9.35 -0.21
CA ILE A 154 1.90 10.41 -1.20
C ILE A 154 0.76 10.01 -2.12
N VAL A 155 -0.29 10.83 -2.16
CA VAL A 155 -1.41 10.66 -3.09
C VAL A 155 -1.23 11.64 -4.22
N ILE A 156 -1.11 11.15 -5.45
CA ILE A 156 -0.81 11.96 -6.64
C ILE A 156 -1.64 11.49 -7.84
N ASN A 157 -2.01 12.40 -8.71
CA ASN A 157 -2.80 12.05 -9.91
C ASN A 157 -1.98 11.24 -10.94
N GLU A 158 -0.68 11.51 -11.06
CA GLU A 158 0.23 10.76 -11.94
C GLU A 158 1.62 10.67 -11.31
N SER A 159 2.10 9.47 -11.06
CA SER A 159 3.45 9.25 -10.55
C SER A 159 4.45 9.10 -11.70
N SER A 160 5.72 9.34 -11.40
CA SER A 160 6.80 9.17 -12.35
C SER A 160 7.92 8.30 -11.80
N GLU A 161 8.72 7.72 -12.69
CA GLU A 161 9.93 6.99 -12.31
C GLU A 161 10.90 7.86 -11.49
N GLN A 162 10.95 9.16 -11.77
CA GLN A 162 11.85 10.07 -11.04
C GLN A 162 11.40 10.22 -9.60
N LEU A 163 10.09 10.38 -9.32
CA LEU A 163 9.55 10.43 -7.96
C LEU A 163 9.91 9.15 -7.22
N THR A 164 9.66 8.00 -7.83
CA THR A 164 10.01 6.70 -7.24
C THR A 164 11.50 6.60 -6.94
N LYS A 165 12.38 7.05 -7.84
CA LYS A 165 13.82 7.09 -7.62
C LYS A 165 14.24 8.02 -6.50
N VAL A 166 13.64 9.21 -6.39
CA VAL A 166 13.92 10.15 -5.29
C VAL A 166 13.53 9.52 -3.96
N LEU A 167 12.31 9.02 -3.84
CA LEU A 167 11.82 8.40 -2.62
C LEU A 167 12.63 7.15 -2.21
N SER A 168 13.12 6.36 -3.18
CA SER A 168 13.98 5.21 -2.89
C SER A 168 15.34 5.59 -2.29
N LYS A 169 15.80 6.82 -2.48
CA LYS A 169 17.04 7.34 -1.89
C LYS A 169 16.88 7.95 -0.50
N ILE A 170 15.65 8.28 -0.13
CA ILE A 170 15.34 8.78 1.20
C ILE A 170 15.16 7.59 2.15
N LYS A 171 15.70 7.67 3.36
CA LYS A 171 15.61 6.58 4.36
C LYS A 171 14.21 6.42 4.99
N ILE A 172 13.27 7.29 4.63
CA ILE A 172 11.91 7.30 5.17
C ILE A 172 11.05 6.35 4.35
N SER A 173 10.18 5.61 4.99
CA SER A 173 9.18 4.80 4.30
C SER A 173 8.18 5.72 3.62
N ALA A 174 8.11 5.66 2.29
CA ALA A 174 7.15 6.44 1.51
C ALA A 174 6.45 5.52 0.50
N ASP A 175 5.13 5.59 0.48
CA ASP A 175 4.28 4.88 -0.47
C ASP A 175 3.58 5.88 -1.38
N ILE A 176 3.36 5.49 -2.64
CA ILE A 176 2.68 6.31 -3.63
C ILE A 176 1.33 5.65 -3.94
N ILE A 177 0.26 6.46 -3.85
CA ILE A 177 -1.07 6.13 -4.35
C ILE A 177 -1.33 7.02 -5.57
N GLU A 178 -1.55 6.41 -6.73
CA GLU A 178 -2.06 7.15 -7.87
C GLU A 178 -3.58 7.21 -7.80
N ALA A 179 -4.16 8.42 -7.87
CA ALA A 179 -5.60 8.62 -7.85
C ALA A 179 -6.01 9.57 -8.97
N GLN A 180 -6.68 9.04 -9.99
CA GLN A 180 -7.11 9.76 -11.19
C GLN A 180 -8.62 9.85 -11.26
N THR A 181 -9.13 10.94 -11.83
CA THR A 181 -10.55 11.13 -12.10
C THR A 181 -10.79 11.22 -13.58
N TYR A 182 -11.86 10.61 -14.04
CA TYR A 182 -12.31 10.66 -15.43
C TYR A 182 -13.75 11.14 -15.48
N VAL A 183 -14.09 11.93 -16.51
CA VAL A 183 -15.42 12.54 -16.65
C VAL A 183 -16.01 12.26 -18.03
N CYS A 184 -17.31 11.96 -18.05
CA CYS A 184 -18.12 11.90 -19.26
C CYS A 184 -19.54 12.37 -18.94
N ASN A 185 -20.04 13.37 -19.67
CA ASN A 185 -21.40 13.90 -19.52
C ASN A 185 -21.77 14.25 -18.05
N GLY A 186 -20.84 14.84 -17.31
CA GLY A 186 -21.04 15.23 -15.90
C GLY A 186 -20.98 14.05 -14.90
N LYS A 187 -20.80 12.83 -15.36
CA LYS A 187 -20.52 11.68 -14.49
C LYS A 187 -19.02 11.54 -14.27
N MET A 188 -18.62 11.36 -13.02
CA MET A 188 -17.22 11.14 -12.65
C MET A 188 -17.01 9.70 -12.20
N ILE A 189 -15.86 9.15 -12.55
CA ILE A 189 -15.34 7.89 -12.03
C ILE A 189 -13.93 8.12 -11.54
N HIS A 190 -13.57 7.48 -10.43
CA HIS A 190 -12.24 7.59 -9.85
C HIS A 190 -11.52 6.26 -9.97
N ARG A 191 -10.26 6.32 -10.40
CA ARG A 191 -9.33 5.20 -10.44
C ARG A 191 -8.21 5.49 -9.45
N PHE A 192 -7.88 4.54 -8.61
CA PHE A 192 -6.73 4.66 -7.71
C PHE A 192 -6.00 3.33 -7.56
N THR A 193 -4.72 3.40 -7.21
CA THR A 193 -3.97 2.24 -6.75
C THR A 193 -4.27 2.07 -5.26
N PRO A 194 -4.78 0.94 -4.80
CA PRO A 194 -5.14 0.76 -3.40
C PRO A 194 -3.88 0.84 -2.53
N PHE A 195 -4.02 1.47 -1.36
CA PHE A 195 -2.90 1.67 -0.42
C PHE A 195 -2.43 0.35 0.18
N GLN A 196 -3.10 -0.59 0.37
CA GLN A 196 -2.74 -1.95 0.76
C GLN A 196 -3.74 -2.84 0.06
N ASP A 197 -3.33 -3.46 -1.02
CA ASP A 197 -4.16 -4.49 -1.60
C ASP A 197 -4.53 -5.49 -0.51
N ASP A 198 -5.81 -5.61 -0.25
CA ASP A 198 -6.33 -6.59 0.69
C ASP A 198 -6.16 -7.98 0.07
N VAL A 199 -5.00 -8.54 0.35
CA VAL A 199 -4.70 -9.93 -0.02
C VAL A 199 -5.77 -10.87 0.55
N LEU A 200 -6.51 -10.43 1.57
CA LEU A 200 -7.56 -11.20 2.23
C LEU A 200 -8.93 -11.09 1.55
N ASP A 201 -9.23 -10.03 0.80
CA ASP A 201 -10.53 -9.87 0.11
C ASP A 201 -10.71 -10.81 -1.08
N PHE A 202 -9.63 -11.47 -1.51
CA PHE A 202 -9.66 -12.50 -2.54
C PHE A 202 -9.37 -13.91 -2.02
N THR A 203 -9.48 -14.13 -0.72
CA THR A 203 -9.48 -15.49 -0.20
C THR A 203 -10.81 -16.13 -0.61
N PRO A 204 -10.82 -17.16 -1.47
CA PRO A 204 -12.05 -17.85 -1.77
C PRO A 204 -12.61 -18.39 -0.46
N VAL A 205 -13.90 -18.21 -0.25
CA VAL A 205 -14.67 -18.94 0.76
C VAL A 205 -14.26 -20.42 0.71
N ALA A 206 -13.61 -20.93 1.78
CA ALA A 206 -13.19 -22.32 1.95
C ALA A 206 -11.75 -22.72 1.53
N THR A 207 -10.75 -21.84 1.65
CA THR A 207 -9.36 -22.33 1.76
C THR A 207 -8.93 -22.18 3.21
N ASP A 208 -8.59 -23.27 3.86
CA ASP A 208 -8.05 -23.23 5.22
C ASP A 208 -6.79 -22.35 5.20
N LEU A 209 -6.75 -21.31 6.02
CA LEU A 209 -5.60 -20.38 6.10
C LEU A 209 -4.29 -21.12 6.41
N ASP A 210 -4.39 -22.33 6.96
CA ASP A 210 -3.25 -23.19 7.30
C ASP A 210 -2.59 -23.81 6.06
N ASP A 211 -3.29 -23.86 4.92
CA ASP A 211 -2.75 -24.39 3.65
C ASP A 211 -2.01 -23.35 2.82
N LEU A 212 -2.06 -22.06 3.19
CA LEU A 212 -1.42 -20.98 2.44
C LEU A 212 0.06 -20.88 2.80
N ASP A 213 0.92 -21.32 1.91
CA ASP A 213 2.38 -21.33 2.09
C ASP A 213 3.17 -20.63 0.99
N THR A 214 2.49 -20.07 -0.01
CA THR A 214 3.09 -19.46 -1.18
C THR A 214 2.57 -18.05 -1.42
N VAL A 215 3.49 -17.09 -1.56
CA VAL A 215 3.15 -15.73 -1.99
C VAL A 215 3.45 -15.54 -3.48
N VAL A 216 2.50 -15.01 -4.24
CA VAL A 216 2.65 -14.65 -5.65
C VAL A 216 2.82 -13.14 -5.74
N VAL A 217 3.92 -12.68 -6.36
CA VAL A 217 4.25 -11.26 -6.50
C VAL A 217 4.20 -10.81 -7.95
N PRO A 218 3.64 -9.63 -8.26
CA PRO A 218 3.75 -9.04 -9.59
C PRO A 218 5.19 -8.60 -9.83
N ALA A 219 5.75 -8.98 -10.97
CA ALA A 219 7.11 -8.65 -11.36
C ALA A 219 7.15 -8.03 -12.76
N ARG A 220 7.69 -6.82 -12.87
CA ARG A 220 8.05 -6.20 -14.13
C ARG A 220 9.36 -6.81 -14.63
N GLU A 221 9.64 -6.70 -15.93
CA GLU A 221 10.76 -7.38 -16.57
C GLU A 221 12.10 -7.13 -15.87
N ASP A 222 12.42 -5.86 -15.58
CA ASP A 222 13.67 -5.48 -14.93
C ASP A 222 13.78 -6.06 -13.51
N GLY A 223 12.75 -5.85 -12.67
CA GLY A 223 12.73 -6.40 -11.31
C GLY A 223 12.71 -7.93 -11.29
N PHE A 224 12.06 -8.57 -12.26
CA PHE A 224 12.12 -10.02 -12.39
C PHE A 224 13.53 -10.51 -12.67
N LYS A 225 14.22 -9.93 -13.66
CA LYS A 225 15.56 -10.37 -14.03
C LYS A 225 16.59 -10.05 -12.96
N GLU A 226 16.67 -8.79 -12.56
CA GLU A 226 17.71 -8.32 -11.64
C GLU A 226 17.52 -8.88 -10.23
N THR A 227 16.29 -8.79 -9.69
CA THR A 227 16.03 -9.11 -8.30
C THR A 227 15.65 -10.57 -8.11
N PHE A 228 14.65 -11.07 -8.86
CA PHE A 228 14.11 -12.41 -8.65
C PHE A 228 15.06 -13.50 -9.15
N ILE A 229 15.74 -13.28 -10.29
CA ILE A 229 16.64 -14.28 -10.88
C ILE A 229 18.07 -14.10 -10.41
N ASP A 230 18.66 -12.91 -10.59
CA ASP A 230 20.08 -12.69 -10.39
C ASP A 230 20.44 -12.54 -8.90
N GLU A 231 19.71 -11.69 -8.16
CA GLU A 231 19.94 -11.45 -6.72
C GLU A 231 19.32 -12.53 -5.82
N LYS A 232 18.42 -13.38 -6.35
CA LYS A 232 17.73 -14.46 -5.60
C LYS A 232 16.98 -13.93 -4.38
N CYS A 233 16.31 -12.81 -4.52
CA CYS A 233 15.51 -12.22 -3.46
C CYS A 233 14.31 -11.43 -4.04
N TRP A 234 13.42 -11.00 -3.15
CA TRP A 234 12.37 -10.06 -3.50
C TRP A 234 12.14 -9.11 -2.34
N TYR A 235 12.21 -7.82 -2.56
CA TYR A 235 12.16 -6.81 -1.52
C TYR A 235 11.00 -5.83 -1.70
N GLN A 236 10.76 -5.02 -0.66
CA GLN A 236 9.68 -4.04 -0.57
C GLN A 236 8.27 -4.67 -0.62
N ILE A 237 8.14 -5.91 -0.17
CA ILE A 237 6.86 -6.61 -0.12
C ILE A 237 6.22 -6.42 1.26
N ARG A 238 4.92 -6.13 1.28
CA ARG A 238 4.13 -6.18 2.50
C ARG A 238 3.61 -7.59 2.73
N ILE A 239 3.79 -8.07 3.94
CA ILE A 239 3.35 -9.41 4.36
C ILE A 239 2.62 -9.26 5.69
N SER A 240 1.42 -9.82 5.80
CA SER A 240 0.70 -9.83 7.07
C SER A 240 1.45 -10.65 8.12
N ALA A 241 1.40 -10.22 9.38
CA ALA A 241 2.04 -10.93 10.48
C ALA A 241 1.61 -12.41 10.56
N ALA A 242 0.35 -12.71 10.25
CA ALA A 242 -0.19 -14.07 10.21
C ALA A 242 0.45 -14.96 9.14
N MET A 243 1.02 -14.35 8.08
CA MET A 243 1.62 -15.09 6.97
C MET A 243 3.14 -15.21 7.06
N LEU A 244 3.82 -14.39 7.88
CA LEU A 244 5.29 -14.40 7.99
C LEU A 244 5.87 -15.78 8.29
N ASN A 245 5.23 -16.53 9.19
CA ASN A 245 5.67 -17.86 9.59
C ASN A 245 5.14 -18.99 8.69
N LYS A 246 4.24 -18.67 7.76
CA LYS A 246 3.60 -19.65 6.88
C LYS A 246 4.22 -19.69 5.49
N ILE A 247 4.78 -18.57 5.02
CA ILE A 247 5.38 -18.49 3.69
C ILE A 247 6.63 -19.36 3.60
N LYS A 248 6.57 -20.33 2.71
CA LYS A 248 7.69 -21.20 2.34
C LYS A 248 8.15 -20.98 0.90
N TYR A 249 7.29 -20.43 0.06
CA TYR A 249 7.55 -20.25 -1.36
C TYR A 249 7.13 -18.86 -1.83
N ILE A 250 7.82 -18.37 -2.86
CA ILE A 250 7.48 -17.16 -3.57
C ILE A 250 7.42 -17.45 -5.07
N ALA A 251 6.38 -16.97 -5.76
CA ALA A 251 6.21 -17.15 -7.19
C ALA A 251 6.09 -15.80 -7.90
N ALA A 252 6.72 -15.68 -9.07
CA ALA A 252 6.72 -14.45 -9.87
C ALA A 252 5.64 -14.49 -10.95
N TYR A 253 4.66 -13.60 -10.84
CA TYR A 253 3.76 -13.26 -11.92
C TYR A 253 4.40 -12.15 -12.76
N GLN A 254 4.89 -12.51 -13.94
CA GLN A 254 5.41 -11.53 -14.89
C GLN A 254 4.22 -10.79 -15.54
N VAL A 255 4.19 -9.45 -15.37
CA VAL A 255 3.14 -8.61 -15.95
C VAL A 255 3.18 -8.60 -17.48
N SER A 256 2.30 -7.85 -18.12
CA SER A 256 2.31 -7.71 -19.59
C SER A 256 3.72 -7.37 -20.14
N PRO A 257 4.18 -7.98 -21.24
CA PRO A 257 3.39 -8.80 -22.20
C PRO A 257 3.26 -10.28 -21.83
N ILE A 258 3.96 -10.81 -20.83
CA ILE A 258 3.97 -12.25 -20.50
C ILE A 258 2.66 -12.68 -19.85
N SER A 259 2.16 -11.89 -18.90
CA SER A 259 0.89 -12.08 -18.19
C SER A 259 0.68 -13.50 -17.64
N ALA A 260 1.68 -14.03 -16.95
CA ALA A 260 1.66 -15.38 -16.38
C ALA A 260 2.57 -15.52 -15.15
N ILE A 261 2.25 -16.46 -14.25
CA ILE A 261 3.20 -16.93 -13.25
C ILE A 261 4.16 -17.90 -13.97
N THR A 262 5.46 -17.66 -13.83
CA THR A 262 6.48 -18.35 -14.64
C THR A 262 7.58 -19.02 -13.82
N HIS A 263 7.86 -18.54 -12.61
CA HIS A 263 8.92 -19.01 -11.77
C HIS A 263 8.48 -19.10 -10.31
N ILE A 264 9.11 -20.00 -9.57
CA ILE A 264 8.93 -20.19 -8.13
C ILE A 264 10.29 -20.39 -7.46
N ALA A 265 10.42 -19.89 -6.23
CA ALA A 265 11.57 -20.11 -5.38
C ALA A 265 11.14 -20.55 -3.98
N GLU A 266 11.96 -21.37 -3.32
CA GLU A 266 11.83 -21.67 -1.89
C GLU A 266 12.41 -20.50 -1.09
N VAL A 267 11.67 -20.01 -0.10
CA VAL A 267 12.10 -18.92 0.77
C VAL A 267 12.98 -19.48 1.87
N GLU A 268 14.20 -18.97 2.01
CA GLU A 268 15.13 -19.33 3.07
C GLU A 268 14.80 -18.56 4.35
N ARG A 269 14.63 -17.24 4.22
CA ARG A 269 14.34 -16.35 5.34
C ARG A 269 13.61 -15.09 4.89
N ILE A 270 12.90 -14.50 5.82
CA ILE A 270 12.17 -13.25 5.65
C ILE A 270 12.71 -12.25 6.67
N GLU A 271 13.16 -11.09 6.21
CA GLU A 271 13.72 -10.04 7.04
C GLU A 271 12.99 -8.73 6.82
N LYS A 272 12.99 -7.84 7.80
CA LYS A 272 12.50 -6.46 7.62
C LYS A 272 13.34 -5.74 6.55
N TYR A 273 12.68 -5.10 5.60
CA TYR A 273 13.37 -4.30 4.59
C TYR A 273 13.67 -2.91 5.14
N LYS A 274 14.94 -2.67 5.49
CA LYS A 274 15.38 -1.44 6.14
C LYS A 274 14.53 -1.14 7.38
N ASN A 275 14.25 0.13 7.64
CA ASN A 275 13.39 0.58 8.73
C ASN A 275 11.93 0.77 8.28
N THR A 276 11.43 -0.13 7.45
CA THR A 276 10.07 -0.05 6.90
C THR A 276 9.17 -1.17 7.47
N ASP A 277 7.88 -1.09 7.21
CA ASP A 277 6.90 -2.16 7.45
C ASP A 277 6.91 -3.24 6.35
N LYS A 278 7.81 -3.10 5.38
CA LYS A 278 8.00 -4.05 4.28
C LYS A 278 9.07 -5.09 4.63
N TYR A 279 9.09 -6.15 3.84
CA TYR A 279 9.97 -7.29 4.02
C TYR A 279 10.82 -7.54 2.78
N ILE A 280 11.91 -8.26 2.98
CA ILE A 280 12.73 -8.89 1.95
C ILE A 280 12.68 -10.40 2.16
N LEU A 281 12.43 -11.12 1.08
CA LEU A 281 12.45 -12.58 1.06
C LEU A 281 13.72 -13.02 0.34
N TYR A 282 14.57 -13.75 1.01
CA TYR A 282 15.76 -14.37 0.43
C TYR A 282 15.44 -15.79 0.00
N PHE A 283 15.92 -16.19 -1.16
CA PHE A 283 15.68 -17.51 -1.70
C PHE A 283 16.79 -18.47 -1.25
N LYS A 284 16.40 -19.69 -0.96
CA LYS A 284 17.34 -20.77 -0.60
C LYS A 284 18.22 -21.16 -1.78
N ASP A 285 17.61 -21.24 -2.97
CA ASP A 285 18.25 -21.59 -4.23
C ASP A 285 17.77 -20.65 -5.34
N SER A 286 18.35 -20.79 -6.54
CA SER A 286 17.86 -20.07 -7.71
C SER A 286 16.41 -20.43 -8.02
N ALA A 287 15.63 -19.44 -8.41
CA ALA A 287 14.25 -19.63 -8.81
C ALA A 287 14.14 -20.62 -9.99
N LYS A 288 13.15 -21.51 -9.91
CA LYS A 288 12.92 -22.55 -10.91
C LYS A 288 11.77 -22.16 -11.82
N PRO A 289 11.88 -22.36 -13.16
CA PRO A 289 10.75 -22.17 -14.04
C PRO A 289 9.68 -23.23 -13.77
N ILE A 290 8.42 -22.84 -13.91
CA ILE A 290 7.26 -23.73 -13.82
C ILE A 290 6.45 -23.63 -15.11
N ASN A 291 5.49 -24.53 -15.28
CA ASN A 291 4.48 -24.38 -16.33
C ASN A 291 3.78 -23.03 -16.19
N LYS A 292 3.68 -22.30 -17.31
CA LYS A 292 3.12 -20.94 -17.28
C LYS A 292 1.64 -20.97 -16.88
N ILE A 293 1.33 -20.40 -15.72
CA ILE A 293 -0.05 -20.22 -15.27
C ILE A 293 -0.55 -18.89 -15.84
N LYS A 294 -1.34 -18.93 -16.89
CA LYS A 294 -1.65 -17.77 -17.73
C LYS A 294 -2.84 -16.98 -17.21
N LEU A 295 -2.79 -15.66 -17.41
CA LEU A 295 -3.99 -14.83 -17.38
C LEU A 295 -4.81 -15.10 -18.64
N THR A 296 -6.06 -15.53 -18.48
CA THR A 296 -6.98 -15.75 -19.60
C THR A 296 -7.99 -14.61 -19.73
N GLY A 297 -8.75 -14.56 -20.81
CA GLY A 297 -9.82 -13.57 -20.97
C GLY A 297 -10.94 -13.69 -19.92
N GLN A 298 -11.10 -14.87 -19.31
CA GLN A 298 -12.03 -15.12 -18.20
C GLN A 298 -11.46 -14.70 -16.85
N SER A 299 -10.14 -14.59 -16.74
CA SER A 299 -9.41 -14.17 -15.53
C SER A 299 -9.30 -12.66 -15.38
N LYS A 300 -10.17 -11.86 -16.01
CA LYS A 300 -10.16 -10.39 -15.84
C LYS A 300 -10.29 -10.03 -14.37
N GLY A 301 -9.39 -9.18 -13.88
CA GLY A 301 -9.33 -8.79 -12.47
C GLY A 301 -8.57 -9.76 -11.54
N LYS A 302 -8.09 -10.91 -12.06
CA LYS A 302 -7.30 -11.88 -11.29
C LYS A 302 -5.79 -11.73 -11.46
N ALA A 303 -5.33 -10.86 -12.37
CA ALA A 303 -3.91 -10.53 -12.49
C ALA A 303 -3.43 -9.91 -11.18
N PRO A 304 -2.41 -10.47 -10.52
CA PRO A 304 -1.85 -9.89 -9.32
C PRO A 304 -1.33 -8.48 -9.59
N GLN A 305 -1.92 -7.49 -8.93
CA GLN A 305 -1.43 -6.11 -8.89
C GLN A 305 -0.57 -5.88 -7.64
N ALA A 306 -0.76 -6.72 -6.63
CA ALA A 306 -0.04 -6.78 -5.38
C ALA A 306 0.20 -8.24 -4.96
N PRO A 307 0.96 -8.51 -3.90
CA PRO A 307 1.18 -9.87 -3.39
C PRO A 307 -0.12 -10.59 -3.07
N ARG A 308 -0.27 -11.83 -3.55
CA ARG A 308 -1.43 -12.70 -3.27
C ARG A 308 -0.95 -14.04 -2.73
N TYR A 309 -1.75 -14.67 -1.87
CA TYR A 309 -1.39 -15.97 -1.29
C TYR A 309 -2.13 -17.12 -1.97
N THR A 310 -1.45 -18.25 -2.03
CA THR A 310 -1.99 -19.53 -2.49
C THR A 310 -1.22 -20.68 -1.82
N SER A 311 -1.59 -21.92 -2.06
CA SER A 311 -0.77 -23.06 -1.64
C SER A 311 0.14 -23.52 -2.77
N TYR A 312 1.33 -24.00 -2.43
CA TYR A 312 2.29 -24.59 -3.35
C TYR A 312 1.67 -25.70 -4.21
N THR A 313 0.92 -26.58 -3.55
CA THR A 313 0.25 -27.70 -4.21
C THR A 313 -0.81 -27.27 -5.22
N LYS A 314 -1.55 -26.22 -4.92
CA LYS A 314 -2.54 -25.62 -5.82
C LYS A 314 -1.85 -24.94 -6.99
N LEU A 315 -0.78 -24.20 -6.73
CA LEU A 315 -0.01 -23.51 -7.76
C LEU A 315 0.56 -24.47 -8.80
N LEU A 316 1.11 -25.60 -8.38
CA LEU A 316 1.68 -26.60 -9.30
C LEU A 316 0.64 -27.34 -10.16
N LYS A 317 -0.64 -27.32 -9.77
CA LYS A 317 -1.75 -27.96 -10.50
C LYS A 317 -2.52 -27.01 -11.38
N ALA A 318 -2.29 -25.71 -11.26
CA ALA A 318 -3.02 -24.69 -11.98
C ALA A 318 -2.50 -24.51 -13.41
N ASP A 319 -3.38 -24.39 -14.37
CA ASP A 319 -3.07 -24.02 -15.76
C ASP A 319 -3.36 -22.53 -16.01
N THR A 320 -4.29 -21.96 -15.26
CA THR A 320 -4.73 -20.57 -15.39
C THR A 320 -4.84 -19.88 -14.02
N LEU A 321 -4.86 -18.54 -14.00
CA LEU A 321 -5.08 -17.79 -12.76
C LEU A 321 -6.46 -18.05 -12.14
N ASP A 322 -7.44 -18.49 -12.94
CA ASP A 322 -8.76 -18.89 -12.44
C ASP A 322 -8.71 -20.11 -11.52
N ASP A 323 -7.74 -20.98 -11.72
CA ASP A 323 -7.57 -22.18 -10.90
C ASP A 323 -7.01 -21.84 -9.52
N LEU A 324 -6.28 -20.71 -9.41
CA LEU A 324 -5.68 -20.25 -8.15
C LEU A 324 -6.66 -19.47 -7.29
N TRP A 325 -7.45 -18.60 -7.92
CA TRP A 325 -8.31 -17.65 -7.21
C TRP A 325 -9.73 -17.72 -7.80
N LYS A 326 -10.46 -18.72 -7.36
CA LYS A 326 -11.89 -18.91 -7.71
C LYS A 326 -12.79 -18.05 -6.87
#